data_91f16f7fc1809c78e7f2a6bbb7cfd50e
#
_entry.id   91f16f7fc1809c78e7f2a6bbb7cfd50e
#
_cell.length_a   1.000
_cell.length_b   1.000
_cell.length_c   1.000
_cell.angle_alpha   90.00
_cell.angle_beta   90.00
_cell.angle_gamma   90.00
#
_symmetry.space_group_name_H-M   'P 1'
#
loop_
_entity.id
_entity.type
_entity.pdbx_description
1 polymer ?
#
loop_
_entity_poly.entity_id
_entity_poly.type
_entity_poly.pdbx_seq_one_letter_code
_entity_poly.pdbx_strand_id
1 'polypeptide(L)'
;GQSYNPYDPRANDDGTPVLETSGSSSGGGVAANLWAGNVGTSTGGSIEGPSNFTMLVGIRPSTGRISRHGIIPLSLDQDTAGPMTKTVADDALMLGVMEGAPDANDPRTAEGTAPPNHDYTPFLKADALAGMRIGIPRAGIYTAREFPGKAQPFPGLRADELAAMVAEGSLTAHEFGEIVRY
;
A
#
# COMPACT_ATOMS: atom_id res chain seq x y z
N GLY A 1 5.91 -22.94 0.25
CA GLY A 1 7.01 -22.41 1.07
C GLY A 1 6.68 -21.07 1.69
N GLN A 2 7.48 -20.63 2.63
CA GLN A 2 7.36 -19.31 3.26
C GLN A 2 7.99 -18.25 2.37
N SER A 3 7.30 -17.14 2.14
CA SER A 3 7.87 -15.94 1.52
C SER A 3 8.65 -15.13 2.55
N TYR A 4 9.82 -14.67 2.18
CA TYR A 4 10.63 -13.75 2.97
C TYR A 4 10.79 -12.42 2.25
N ASN A 5 10.93 -11.35 3.03
CA ASN A 5 11.17 -10.03 2.47
C ASN A 5 12.58 -9.95 1.87
N PRO A 6 12.76 -9.53 0.61
CA PRO A 6 14.08 -9.49 -0.01
C PRO A 6 15.03 -8.46 0.64
N TYR A 7 14.51 -7.47 1.35
CA TYR A 7 15.30 -6.47 2.08
C TYR A 7 15.67 -6.92 3.50
N ASP A 8 14.89 -7.85 4.08
CA ASP A 8 15.19 -8.45 5.38
C ASP A 8 14.74 -9.92 5.39
N PRO A 9 15.58 -10.83 4.89
CA PRO A 9 15.24 -12.25 4.77
C PRO A 9 15.37 -13.02 6.09
N ARG A 10 15.57 -12.33 7.22
CA ARG A 10 15.71 -13.00 8.53
C ARG A 10 14.39 -13.64 8.95
N ALA A 11 14.52 -14.73 9.67
CA ALA A 11 13.42 -15.42 10.31
C ALA A 11 13.51 -15.31 11.84
N ASN A 12 12.36 -15.33 12.49
CA ASN A 12 12.24 -15.57 13.92
C ASN A 12 12.51 -17.05 14.24
N ASP A 13 12.64 -17.40 15.51
CA ASP A 13 12.90 -18.77 15.97
C ASP A 13 11.80 -19.76 15.54
N ASP A 14 10.58 -19.30 15.33
CA ASP A 14 9.45 -20.09 14.83
C ASP A 14 9.41 -20.22 13.28
N GLY A 15 10.39 -19.65 12.58
CA GLY A 15 10.49 -19.64 11.12
C GLY A 15 9.65 -18.58 10.43
N THR A 16 8.94 -17.72 11.15
CA THR A 16 8.21 -16.59 10.55
C THR A 16 9.17 -15.48 10.13
N PRO A 17 8.86 -14.71 9.07
CA PRO A 17 9.68 -13.57 8.67
C PRO A 17 9.75 -12.49 9.77
N VAL A 18 10.94 -11.91 9.98
CA VAL A 18 11.12 -10.74 10.86
C VAL A 18 10.37 -9.53 10.28
N LEU A 19 10.49 -9.32 8.97
CA LEU A 19 9.71 -8.31 8.25
C LEU A 19 8.71 -9.02 7.34
N GLU A 20 7.44 -8.83 7.65
CA GLU A 20 6.35 -9.51 6.94
C GLU A 20 6.29 -9.11 5.46
N THR A 21 5.79 -10.03 4.66
CA THR A 21 5.40 -9.76 3.27
C THR A 21 3.89 -9.71 3.10
N SER A 22 3.13 -10.17 4.07
CA SER A 22 1.66 -10.19 4.22
C SER A 22 0.83 -10.18 2.91
N GLY A 23 -0.42 -10.62 2.97
CA GLY A 23 -1.36 -10.53 1.83
C GLY A 23 -0.78 -11.02 0.50
N SER A 24 -0.61 -10.13 -0.46
CA SER A 24 -0.05 -10.44 -1.79
C SER A 24 1.48 -10.55 -1.76
N SER A 25 2.00 -11.50 -1.02
CA SER A 25 3.43 -11.72 -0.77
C SER A 25 4.26 -11.98 -2.05
N SER A 26 3.61 -12.33 -3.17
CA SER A 26 4.24 -12.42 -4.49
C SER A 26 4.86 -11.11 -4.98
N GLY A 27 4.46 -9.97 -4.43
CA GLY A 27 5.14 -8.68 -4.62
C GLY A 27 6.62 -8.70 -4.25
N GLY A 28 7.02 -9.59 -3.33
CA GLY A 28 8.43 -9.81 -3.01
C GLY A 28 9.30 -10.15 -4.23
N GLY A 29 8.75 -10.80 -5.25
CA GLY A 29 9.45 -11.07 -6.50
C GLY A 29 9.70 -9.80 -7.34
N VAL A 30 8.78 -8.84 -7.35
CA VAL A 30 9.00 -7.52 -7.95
C VAL A 30 10.09 -6.77 -7.18
N ALA A 31 10.02 -6.78 -5.85
CA ALA A 31 11.05 -6.17 -5.01
C ALA A 31 12.43 -6.76 -5.25
N ALA A 32 12.51 -8.08 -5.46
CA ALA A 32 13.74 -8.81 -5.77
C ALA A 32 14.19 -8.70 -7.24
N ASN A 33 13.53 -7.91 -8.10
CA ASN A 33 13.80 -7.78 -9.53
C ASN A 33 13.63 -9.08 -10.36
N LEU A 34 12.78 -9.99 -9.92
CA LEU A 34 12.51 -11.22 -10.68
C LEU A 34 11.52 -10.97 -11.83
N TRP A 35 10.63 -9.99 -11.69
CA TRP A 35 9.66 -9.55 -12.71
C TRP A 35 9.30 -8.07 -12.52
N ALA A 36 8.71 -7.46 -13.56
CA ALA A 36 8.45 -6.02 -13.63
C ALA A 36 7.26 -5.57 -12.75
N GLY A 37 6.26 -6.40 -12.62
CA GLY A 37 5.04 -6.08 -11.86
C GLY A 37 4.32 -7.35 -11.39
N ASN A 38 3.44 -7.18 -10.43
CA ASN A 38 2.63 -8.24 -9.84
C ASN A 38 1.18 -7.80 -9.74
N VAL A 39 0.26 -8.75 -9.90
CA VAL A 39 -1.14 -8.55 -9.59
C VAL A 39 -1.39 -9.07 -8.17
N GLY A 40 -1.79 -8.17 -7.29
CA GLY A 40 -2.22 -8.52 -5.95
C GLY A 40 -3.74 -8.53 -5.82
N THR A 41 -4.24 -9.06 -4.72
CA THR A 41 -5.63 -8.93 -4.29
C THR A 41 -5.69 -8.36 -2.89
N SER A 42 -6.70 -7.53 -2.62
CA SER A 42 -6.87 -6.91 -1.31
C SER A 42 -8.35 -6.90 -0.91
N THR A 43 -8.59 -7.34 0.31
CA THR A 43 -9.88 -7.20 1.00
C THR A 43 -9.80 -6.04 1.99
N GLY A 44 -8.73 -5.95 2.76
CA GLY A 44 -8.54 -4.95 3.80
C GLY A 44 -7.07 -4.56 4.04
N GLY A 45 -6.25 -4.46 2.96
CA GLY A 45 -4.84 -4.06 3.07
C GLY A 45 -3.84 -4.99 2.40
N SER A 46 -4.30 -6.06 1.73
CA SER A 46 -3.40 -7.12 1.23
C SER A 46 -2.65 -6.77 -0.07
N ILE A 47 -2.83 -5.58 -0.63
CA ILE A 47 -1.96 -4.96 -1.64
C ILE A 47 -1.07 -3.92 -0.96
N GLU A 48 -1.67 -3.04 -0.16
CA GLU A 48 -1.03 -1.89 0.45
C GLU A 48 0.03 -2.31 1.48
N GLY A 49 -0.30 -3.28 2.33
CA GLY A 49 0.61 -3.81 3.34
C GLY A 49 1.90 -4.39 2.73
N PRO A 50 1.82 -5.44 1.87
CA PRO A 50 3.02 -6.00 1.25
C PRO A 50 3.77 -5.00 0.38
N SER A 51 3.10 -4.08 -0.32
CA SER A 51 3.78 -3.01 -1.07
C SER A 51 4.60 -2.12 -0.14
N ASN A 52 4.04 -1.71 1.00
CA ASN A 52 4.75 -0.93 2.00
C ASN A 52 5.97 -1.68 2.56
N PHE A 53 5.81 -2.95 2.95
CA PHE A 53 6.90 -3.75 3.52
C PHE A 53 8.00 -4.10 2.53
N THR A 54 7.69 -4.15 1.24
CA THR A 54 8.65 -4.51 0.18
C THR A 54 9.06 -3.33 -0.69
N MET A 55 8.79 -2.09 -0.24
CA MET A 55 9.17 -0.85 -0.93
C MET A 55 8.66 -0.79 -2.38
N LEU A 56 7.43 -1.23 -2.59
CA LEU A 56 6.73 -1.15 -3.87
C LEU A 56 5.67 -0.05 -3.85
N VAL A 57 5.27 0.37 -5.03
CA VAL A 57 4.01 1.07 -5.26
C VAL A 57 2.94 0.00 -5.42
N GLY A 58 1.80 0.18 -4.77
CA GLY A 58 0.66 -0.71 -4.92
C GLY A 58 -0.63 0.08 -4.89
N ILE A 59 -1.47 -0.11 -5.89
CA ILE A 59 -2.78 0.52 -5.96
C ILE A 59 -3.86 -0.51 -5.62
N ARG A 60 -4.63 -0.22 -4.58
CA ARG A 60 -5.89 -0.88 -4.31
C ARG A 60 -7.02 -0.05 -4.93
N PRO A 61 -7.48 -0.38 -6.14
CA PRO A 61 -8.55 0.39 -6.78
C PRO A 61 -9.88 0.16 -6.06
N SER A 62 -10.83 1.06 -6.31
CA SER A 62 -12.20 0.87 -5.85
C SER A 62 -12.79 -0.42 -6.42
N THR A 63 -13.59 -1.12 -5.63
CA THR A 63 -14.30 -2.33 -6.06
C THR A 63 -15.12 -2.03 -7.32
N GLY A 64 -15.01 -2.90 -8.32
CA GLY A 64 -15.65 -2.72 -9.63
C GLY A 64 -14.78 -2.04 -10.69
N ARG A 65 -13.57 -1.56 -10.35
CA ARG A 65 -12.63 -1.05 -11.38
C ARG A 65 -12.02 -2.20 -12.19
N ILE A 66 -11.75 -3.31 -11.54
CA ILE A 66 -11.19 -4.52 -12.15
C ILE A 66 -12.16 -5.66 -11.86
N SER A 67 -12.45 -6.48 -12.86
CA SER A 67 -13.28 -7.66 -12.67
C SER A 67 -12.66 -8.61 -11.68
N ARG A 68 -13.49 -9.15 -10.79
CA ARG A 68 -13.11 -10.17 -9.81
C ARG A 68 -13.48 -11.58 -10.28
N HIS A 69 -14.00 -11.71 -11.49
CA HIS A 69 -14.31 -13.01 -12.06
C HIS A 69 -13.05 -13.88 -12.14
N GLY A 70 -13.12 -15.08 -11.59
CA GLY A 70 -11.97 -15.98 -11.52
C GLY A 70 -11.05 -15.77 -10.31
N ILE A 71 -11.28 -14.75 -9.50
CA ILE A 71 -10.57 -14.54 -8.21
C ILE A 71 -11.31 -15.31 -7.12
N ILE A 72 -10.56 -16.09 -6.32
CA ILE A 72 -11.12 -16.78 -5.15
C ILE A 72 -11.56 -15.72 -4.12
N PRO A 73 -12.85 -15.66 -3.76
CA PRO A 73 -13.35 -14.59 -2.91
C PRO A 73 -12.99 -14.81 -1.45
N LEU A 74 -12.71 -13.70 -0.74
CA LEU A 74 -12.71 -13.62 0.70
C LEU A 74 -13.96 -12.84 1.18
N SER A 75 -14.20 -11.66 0.61
CA SER A 75 -15.39 -10.85 0.85
C SER A 75 -15.80 -10.17 -0.44
N LEU A 76 -16.93 -10.57 -1.02
CA LEU A 76 -17.41 -10.05 -2.31
C LEU A 76 -17.67 -8.54 -2.33
N ASP A 77 -17.92 -7.94 -1.16
CA ASP A 77 -18.16 -6.49 -1.06
C ASP A 77 -16.86 -5.67 -0.96
N GLN A 78 -15.75 -6.31 -0.61
CA GLN A 78 -14.49 -5.63 -0.30
C GLN A 78 -13.34 -6.02 -1.22
N ASP A 79 -13.39 -7.22 -1.79
CA ASP A 79 -12.30 -7.75 -2.61
C ASP A 79 -12.09 -6.91 -3.86
N THR A 80 -10.83 -6.68 -4.18
CA THR A 80 -10.39 -6.07 -5.44
C THR A 80 -9.03 -6.62 -5.83
N ALA A 81 -8.74 -6.65 -7.12
CA ALA A 81 -7.38 -6.84 -7.61
C ALA A 81 -6.71 -5.49 -7.84
N GLY A 82 -5.39 -5.46 -7.86
CA GLY A 82 -4.63 -4.27 -8.16
C GLY A 82 -3.17 -4.54 -8.49
N PRO A 83 -2.50 -3.59 -9.14
CA PRO A 83 -1.10 -3.69 -9.50
C PRO A 83 -0.18 -3.45 -8.30
N MET A 84 1.01 -4.03 -8.38
CA MET A 84 2.13 -3.81 -7.46
C MET A 84 3.42 -3.73 -8.29
N THR A 85 4.06 -2.58 -8.30
CA THR A 85 5.24 -2.30 -9.16
C THR A 85 6.29 -1.48 -8.41
N LYS A 86 7.41 -1.17 -9.05
CA LYS A 86 8.47 -0.36 -8.43
C LYS A 86 8.26 1.14 -8.58
N THR A 87 7.50 1.59 -9.56
CA THR A 87 7.29 3.01 -9.82
C THR A 87 5.81 3.34 -9.96
N VAL A 88 5.45 4.58 -9.63
CA VAL A 88 4.08 5.08 -9.82
C VAL A 88 3.66 5.03 -11.29
N ALA A 89 4.62 5.25 -12.20
CA ALA A 89 4.36 5.20 -13.64
C ALA A 89 3.99 3.79 -14.11
N ASP A 90 4.75 2.78 -13.67
CA ASP A 90 4.47 1.39 -14.01
C ASP A 90 3.13 0.93 -13.40
N ASP A 91 2.83 1.38 -12.18
CA ASP A 91 1.59 1.04 -11.51
C ASP A 91 0.37 1.66 -12.22
N ALA A 92 0.49 2.91 -12.66
CA ALA A 92 -0.53 3.60 -13.45
C ALA A 92 -0.78 2.90 -14.81
N LEU A 93 0.29 2.50 -15.51
CA LEU A 93 0.21 1.75 -16.76
C LEU A 93 -0.46 0.40 -16.53
N MET A 94 -0.02 -0.34 -15.51
CA MET A 94 -0.54 -1.66 -15.20
C MET A 94 -2.00 -1.61 -14.79
N LEU A 95 -2.41 -0.60 -13.99
CA LEU A 95 -3.82 -0.37 -13.64
C LEU A 95 -4.68 -0.19 -14.89
N GLY A 96 -4.23 0.64 -15.83
CA GLY A 96 -4.97 0.88 -17.08
C GLY A 96 -5.14 -0.38 -17.92
N VAL A 97 -4.12 -1.25 -17.96
CA VAL A 97 -4.20 -2.54 -18.68
C VAL A 97 -5.12 -3.53 -17.95
N MET A 98 -5.15 -3.51 -16.62
CA MET A 98 -5.99 -4.41 -15.81
C MET A 98 -7.46 -4.02 -15.84
N GLU A 99 -7.78 -2.74 -16.00
CA GLU A 99 -9.16 -2.27 -16.18
C GLU A 99 -9.66 -2.70 -17.55
N GLY A 100 -10.74 -3.46 -17.56
CA GLY A 100 -11.39 -3.91 -18.77
C GLY A 100 -12.72 -3.21 -19.04
N ALA A 101 -13.38 -3.61 -20.13
CA ALA A 101 -14.79 -3.33 -20.31
C ALA A 101 -15.63 -3.97 -19.18
N PRO A 102 -16.86 -3.48 -18.94
CA PRO A 102 -17.74 -4.12 -17.97
C PRO A 102 -17.87 -5.63 -18.21
N ASP A 103 -17.65 -6.41 -17.16
CA ASP A 103 -17.73 -7.87 -17.20
C ASP A 103 -19.11 -8.34 -16.69
N ALA A 104 -19.83 -9.07 -17.52
CA ALA A 104 -21.14 -9.62 -17.16
C ALA A 104 -21.08 -10.59 -15.96
N ASN A 105 -19.91 -11.18 -15.69
CA ASN A 105 -19.69 -12.07 -14.55
C ASN A 105 -19.34 -11.32 -13.25
N ASP A 106 -19.04 -10.02 -13.33
CA ASP A 106 -18.90 -9.13 -12.19
C ASP A 106 -19.67 -7.82 -12.43
N PRO A 107 -20.97 -7.78 -12.09
CA PRO A 107 -21.83 -6.62 -12.34
C PRO A 107 -21.33 -5.30 -11.76
N ARG A 108 -20.49 -5.34 -10.72
CA ARG A 108 -19.87 -4.15 -10.14
C ARG A 108 -18.98 -3.39 -11.11
N THR A 109 -18.47 -4.05 -12.15
CA THR A 109 -17.63 -3.41 -13.17
C THR A 109 -18.41 -2.40 -14.05
N ALA A 110 -19.73 -2.48 -14.07
CA ALA A 110 -20.57 -1.54 -14.78
C ALA A 110 -20.75 -0.19 -14.03
N GLU A 111 -20.41 -0.13 -12.75
CA GLU A 111 -20.60 1.06 -11.90
C GLU A 111 -19.39 2.03 -11.93
N GLY A 112 -18.26 1.58 -12.44
CA GLY A 112 -17.00 2.32 -12.43
C GLY A 112 -16.88 3.31 -13.61
N THR A 113 -16.21 4.43 -13.37
CA THR A 113 -15.79 5.36 -14.41
C THR A 113 -14.27 5.35 -14.51
N ALA A 114 -13.74 4.84 -15.62
CA ALA A 114 -12.31 4.91 -15.94
C ALA A 114 -12.00 6.20 -16.73
N PRO A 115 -10.75 6.68 -16.70
CA PRO A 115 -10.33 7.73 -17.62
C PRO A 115 -10.41 7.23 -19.08
N PRO A 116 -10.47 8.15 -20.06
CA PRO A 116 -10.48 7.77 -21.48
C PRO A 116 -9.34 6.79 -21.80
N ASN A 117 -9.67 5.73 -22.51
CA ASN A 117 -8.75 4.66 -22.90
C ASN A 117 -8.04 3.94 -21.72
N HIS A 118 -8.58 4.05 -20.51
CA HIS A 118 -7.95 3.54 -19.29
C HIS A 118 -6.51 4.06 -19.08
N ASP A 119 -6.22 5.27 -19.58
CA ASP A 119 -4.88 5.87 -19.50
C ASP A 119 -4.77 6.77 -18.26
N TYR A 120 -3.99 6.33 -17.28
CA TYR A 120 -3.69 7.07 -16.05
C TYR A 120 -2.43 7.93 -16.16
N THR A 121 -1.63 7.80 -17.23
CA THR A 121 -0.35 8.49 -17.36
C THR A 121 -0.46 10.02 -17.44
N PRO A 122 -1.53 10.63 -17.99
CA PRO A 122 -1.70 12.08 -17.96
C PRO A 122 -1.84 12.69 -16.56
N PHE A 123 -2.14 11.87 -15.56
CA PHE A 123 -2.28 12.30 -14.14
C PHE A 123 -0.95 12.26 -13.37
N LEU A 124 0.12 11.74 -13.97
CA LEU A 124 1.46 11.67 -13.38
C LEU A 124 2.12 13.06 -13.43
N LYS A 125 1.93 13.84 -12.38
CA LYS A 125 2.47 15.20 -12.25
C LYS A 125 3.27 15.30 -10.97
N ALA A 126 4.54 15.70 -11.07
CA ALA A 126 5.43 15.83 -9.92
C ALA A 126 4.96 16.88 -8.90
N ASP A 127 4.20 17.87 -9.35
CA ASP A 127 3.65 18.96 -8.53
C ASP A 127 2.15 18.80 -8.21
N ALA A 128 1.59 17.62 -8.43
CA ALA A 128 0.15 17.37 -8.24
C ALA A 128 -0.37 17.71 -6.84
N LEU A 129 0.49 17.63 -5.81
CA LEU A 129 0.13 17.93 -4.42
C LEU A 129 0.29 19.41 -4.07
N ALA A 130 0.88 20.24 -4.95
CA ALA A 130 1.08 21.66 -4.69
C ALA A 130 -0.26 22.37 -4.49
N GLY A 131 -0.44 23.00 -3.32
CA GLY A 131 -1.68 23.69 -2.95
C GLY A 131 -2.83 22.81 -2.53
N MET A 132 -2.68 21.49 -2.49
CA MET A 132 -3.71 20.59 -1.98
C MET A 132 -3.75 20.59 -0.45
N ARG A 133 -4.94 20.39 0.10
CA ARG A 133 -5.15 20.19 1.54
C ARG A 133 -5.17 18.68 1.81
N ILE A 134 -4.19 18.22 2.57
CA ILE A 134 -4.06 16.80 2.94
C ILE A 134 -4.51 16.64 4.39
N GLY A 135 -5.48 15.77 4.62
CA GLY A 135 -5.90 15.38 5.97
C GLY A 135 -5.03 14.23 6.50
N ILE A 136 -4.42 14.41 7.65
CA ILE A 136 -3.64 13.36 8.33
C ILE A 136 -4.42 12.91 9.56
N PRO A 137 -4.94 11.67 9.61
CA PRO A 137 -5.63 11.14 10.78
C PRO A 137 -4.61 10.82 11.88
N ARG A 138 -4.48 11.71 12.87
CA ARG A 138 -3.52 11.53 13.98
C ARG A 138 -3.90 10.39 14.91
N ALA A 139 -5.19 10.28 15.24
CA ALA A 139 -5.68 9.22 16.10
C ALA A 139 -5.48 7.84 15.42
N GLY A 140 -4.71 6.97 16.05
CA GLY A 140 -4.45 5.61 15.60
C GLY A 140 -3.27 5.45 14.62
N ILE A 141 -2.69 6.54 14.09
CA ILE A 141 -1.44 6.50 13.31
C ILE A 141 -0.26 6.92 14.19
N TYR A 142 -0.40 8.05 14.91
CA TYR A 142 0.66 8.61 15.75
C TYR A 142 0.45 8.36 17.25
N THR A 143 -0.69 7.79 17.64
CA THR A 143 -0.91 7.35 19.02
C THR A 143 -0.59 5.86 19.11
N ALA A 144 0.28 5.49 20.04
CA ALA A 144 0.57 4.08 20.33
C ALA A 144 -0.74 3.32 20.56
N ARG A 145 -1.02 2.32 19.76
CA ARG A 145 -2.09 1.36 20.05
C ARG A 145 -1.52 0.31 20.98
N GLU A 146 -1.97 0.31 22.22
CA GLU A 146 -1.73 -0.82 23.11
C GLU A 146 -2.56 -2.01 22.63
N PHE A 147 -1.89 -2.99 22.03
CA PHE A 147 -2.49 -4.32 21.83
C PHE A 147 -2.09 -5.17 23.03
N PRO A 148 -3.04 -5.51 23.92
CA PRO A 148 -2.72 -6.36 25.07
C PRO A 148 -2.04 -7.65 24.62
N GLY A 149 -0.82 -7.90 25.11
CA GLY A 149 -0.08 -9.14 24.90
C GLY A 149 0.76 -9.26 23.62
N LYS A 150 0.91 -8.19 22.83
CA LYS A 150 1.87 -8.18 21.69
C LYS A 150 2.83 -7.01 21.82
N ALA A 151 4.14 -7.30 21.61
CA ALA A 151 5.10 -6.22 21.40
C ALA A 151 4.66 -5.39 20.19
N GLN A 152 4.67 -4.07 20.32
CA GLN A 152 4.32 -3.14 19.25
C GLN A 152 5.39 -3.23 18.15
N PRO A 153 5.08 -3.65 16.93
CA PRO A 153 6.08 -3.70 15.86
C PRO A 153 6.52 -2.29 15.40
N PHE A 154 5.69 -1.27 15.64
CA PHE A 154 6.01 0.13 15.44
C PHE A 154 5.39 0.93 16.58
N PRO A 155 6.16 1.38 17.57
CA PRO A 155 5.66 2.39 18.49
C PRO A 155 5.34 3.63 17.64
N GLY A 156 4.06 4.00 17.58
CA GLY A 156 3.71 5.31 17.05
C GLY A 156 4.54 6.34 17.83
N LEU A 157 5.31 7.15 17.12
CA LEU A 157 6.13 8.17 17.76
C LEU A 157 5.21 9.09 18.57
N ARG A 158 5.42 9.13 19.86
CA ARG A 158 4.70 10.04 20.76
C ARG A 158 5.22 11.46 20.53
N ALA A 159 4.45 12.45 20.88
CA ALA A 159 4.86 13.84 20.72
C ALA A 159 6.16 14.18 21.49
N ASP A 160 6.37 13.51 22.62
CA ASP A 160 7.61 13.62 23.42
C ASP A 160 8.81 12.94 22.73
N GLU A 161 8.61 11.83 22.06
CA GLU A 161 9.63 11.14 21.26
C GLU A 161 10.01 11.95 20.02
N LEU A 162 9.01 12.51 19.32
CA LEU A 162 9.25 13.44 18.22
C LEU A 162 10.01 14.70 18.67
N ALA A 163 9.68 15.24 19.85
CA ALA A 163 10.39 16.35 20.43
C ALA A 163 11.84 15.99 20.82
N ALA A 164 12.08 14.78 21.31
CA ALA A 164 13.41 14.26 21.58
C ALA A 164 14.24 14.13 20.28
N MET A 165 13.65 13.62 19.20
CA MET A 165 14.31 13.52 17.88
C MET A 165 14.72 14.88 17.33
N VAL A 166 13.92 15.94 17.57
CA VAL A 166 14.29 17.32 17.23
C VAL A 166 15.48 17.78 18.07
N ALA A 167 15.46 17.51 19.37
CA ALA A 167 16.52 17.90 20.29
C ALA A 167 17.86 17.18 19.97
N GLU A 168 17.79 15.94 19.50
CA GLU A 168 18.92 15.13 19.07
C GLU A 168 19.40 15.45 17.65
N GLY A 169 18.68 16.27 16.89
CA GLY A 169 19.01 16.66 15.52
C GLY A 169 18.70 15.57 14.46
N SER A 170 18.02 14.49 14.83
CA SER A 170 17.58 13.44 13.90
C SER A 170 16.30 13.83 13.14
N LEU A 171 15.59 14.86 13.60
CA LEU A 171 14.44 15.48 12.96
C LEU A 171 14.59 17.00 13.04
N THR A 172 14.34 17.72 11.96
CA THR A 172 14.41 19.19 12.01
C THR A 172 13.17 19.77 12.69
N ALA A 173 13.30 20.95 13.30
CA ALA A 173 12.17 21.67 13.89
C ALA A 173 11.09 22.02 12.84
N HIS A 174 11.47 22.14 11.57
CA HIS A 174 10.54 22.36 10.46
C HIS A 174 9.72 21.10 10.19
N GLU A 175 10.36 19.94 10.02
CA GLU A 175 9.69 18.65 9.83
C GLU A 175 8.78 18.30 11.02
N PHE A 176 9.23 18.56 12.24
CA PHE A 176 8.39 18.43 13.44
C PHE A 176 7.16 19.36 13.37
N GLY A 177 7.36 20.61 12.96
CA GLY A 177 6.29 21.58 12.77
C GLY A 177 5.27 21.14 11.73
N GLU A 178 5.71 20.55 10.63
CA GLU A 178 4.84 19.99 9.60
C GLU A 178 4.06 18.76 10.10
N ILE A 179 4.67 17.90 10.91
CA ILE A 179 4.02 16.73 11.51
C ILE A 179 2.98 17.11 12.57
N VAL A 180 3.22 18.20 13.33
CA VAL A 180 2.38 18.60 14.48
C VAL A 180 1.33 19.66 14.15
N ARG A 181 1.46 20.41 13.05
CA ARG A 181 0.52 21.50 12.66
C ARG A 181 -0.83 21.03 12.13
N TYR A 182 -1.04 19.76 11.92
CA TYR A 182 -2.26 19.15 11.44
C TYR A 182 -2.80 18.17 12.45
#